data_a7c2f951b29d27c0e694ce5961a89778
#
_entry.id   a7c2f951b29d27c0e694ce5961a89778
#
_cell.length_a   1.000
_cell.length_b   1.000
_cell.length_c   1.000
_cell.angle_alpha   90.00
_cell.angle_beta   90.00
_cell.angle_gamma   90.00
#
_symmetry.space_group_name_H-M   'P 1'
#
loop_
_entity.id
_entity.type
_entity.pdbx_description
1 polymer ?
#
loop_
_entity_poly.entity_id
_entity_poly.type
_entity_poly.pdbx_seq_one_letter_code
_entity_poly.pdbx_strand_id
1 'polypeptide(L)'
;ILNLIFKYTNLFFEEMWSLSIEAAPYLLFGMFFAGFISIFIDSRLVVKHIGEKSFSSIFKSTIFGVPAPLCSCGVIPVAATLRESGASKGSTVSFLVSTPQTGVDSIILTYGMLGPAFAIFRPLAAFFSGLISGTIVNAFDDETHHHNLPNKSNLKEKNEPFKDRLLSGLKYGFINLPGDIAIPLVQGLFVAAMISIFLPPDFVAEYFVSSQYLAYFAMLLISLPMYVCATASIPIALALMGKGVTAGAVFIFLMAGPATNASSIIVAKNILGTKTMYQYLFLISGLAILFGSLLDLFFDITLPTSHLGHH
;
A
#
# COMPACT_ATOMS: atom_id res chain seq x y z
N ILE A 1 8.95 -20.33 -33.13
CA ILE A 1 8.89 -18.93 -32.69
C ILE A 1 7.42 -18.52 -32.52
N LEU A 2 6.55 -18.72 -33.53
CA LEU A 2 5.12 -18.33 -33.43
C LEU A 2 4.37 -19.00 -32.29
N ASN A 3 4.58 -20.30 -32.07
CA ASN A 3 4.01 -21.05 -30.96
C ASN A 3 4.51 -20.57 -29.57
N LEU A 4 5.76 -20.10 -29.51
CA LEU A 4 6.33 -19.57 -28.29
C LEU A 4 5.70 -18.20 -27.95
N ILE A 5 5.57 -17.32 -28.93
CA ILE A 5 4.90 -16.02 -28.80
C ILE A 5 3.45 -16.21 -28.36
N PHE A 6 2.72 -17.13 -29.01
CA PHE A 6 1.32 -17.43 -28.66
C PHE A 6 1.17 -17.96 -27.22
N LYS A 7 2.10 -18.82 -26.78
CA LYS A 7 2.13 -19.34 -25.41
C LYS A 7 2.35 -18.23 -24.37
N TYR A 8 3.33 -17.34 -24.60
CA TYR A 8 3.59 -16.24 -23.67
C TYR A 8 2.48 -15.19 -23.67
N THR A 9 1.84 -14.96 -24.82
CA THR A 9 0.68 -14.05 -24.91
C THR A 9 -0.51 -14.60 -24.13
N ASN A 10 -0.82 -15.88 -24.28
CA ASN A 10 -1.91 -16.51 -23.49
C ASN A 10 -1.59 -16.49 -21.99
N LEU A 11 -0.37 -16.83 -21.60
CA LEU A 11 0.06 -16.79 -20.20
C LEU A 11 -0.08 -15.36 -19.62
N PHE A 12 0.28 -14.34 -20.41
CA PHE A 12 0.13 -12.94 -19.99
C PHE A 12 -1.33 -12.56 -19.75
N PHE A 13 -2.23 -12.94 -20.65
CA PHE A 13 -3.66 -12.66 -20.48
C PHE A 13 -4.28 -13.45 -19.32
N GLU A 14 -3.87 -14.69 -19.10
CA GLU A 14 -4.29 -15.51 -17.94
C GLU A 14 -3.84 -14.88 -16.64
N GLU A 15 -2.58 -14.48 -16.51
CA GLU A 15 -2.04 -13.79 -15.33
C GLU A 15 -2.75 -12.45 -15.08
N MET A 16 -2.93 -11.64 -16.11
CA MET A 16 -3.63 -10.36 -16.00
C MET A 16 -5.09 -10.55 -15.58
N TRP A 17 -5.75 -11.57 -16.10
CA TRP A 17 -7.12 -11.92 -15.73
C TRP A 17 -7.23 -12.44 -14.30
N SER A 18 -6.32 -13.32 -13.90
CA SER A 18 -6.25 -13.85 -12.55
C SER A 18 -6.04 -12.73 -11.52
N LEU A 19 -5.06 -11.85 -11.75
CA LEU A 19 -4.79 -10.69 -10.89
C LEU A 19 -6.00 -9.73 -10.83
N SER A 20 -6.72 -9.56 -11.95
CA SER A 20 -7.91 -8.69 -11.98
C SER A 20 -9.06 -9.26 -11.16
N ILE A 21 -9.32 -10.57 -11.25
CA ILE A 21 -10.34 -11.25 -10.46
C ILE A 21 -10.02 -11.22 -8.97
N GLU A 22 -8.77 -11.44 -8.62
CA GLU A 22 -8.31 -11.39 -7.23
C GLU A 22 -8.43 -9.97 -6.64
N ALA A 23 -8.08 -8.94 -7.41
CA ALA A 23 -8.18 -7.55 -6.98
C ALA A 23 -9.63 -7.01 -6.94
N ALA A 24 -10.54 -7.52 -7.78
CA ALA A 24 -11.87 -6.96 -7.97
C ALA A 24 -12.71 -6.83 -6.67
N PRO A 25 -12.85 -7.85 -5.80
CA PRO A 25 -13.66 -7.74 -4.59
C PRO A 25 -13.10 -6.70 -3.61
N TYR A 26 -11.78 -6.63 -3.47
CA TYR A 26 -11.12 -5.66 -2.59
C TYR A 26 -11.23 -4.23 -3.13
N LEU A 27 -11.19 -4.08 -4.45
CA LEU A 27 -11.35 -2.81 -5.12
C LEU A 27 -12.78 -2.29 -4.98
N LEU A 28 -13.77 -3.14 -5.17
CA LEU A 28 -15.18 -2.78 -4.95
C LEU A 28 -15.44 -2.40 -3.49
N PHE A 29 -14.89 -3.14 -2.54
CA PHE A 29 -14.98 -2.82 -1.11
C PHE A 29 -14.30 -1.48 -0.79
N GLY A 30 -13.10 -1.25 -1.31
CA GLY A 30 -12.37 0.01 -1.16
C GLY A 30 -13.12 1.20 -1.74
N MET A 31 -13.73 1.04 -2.92
CA MET A 31 -14.58 2.06 -3.56
C MET A 31 -15.84 2.36 -2.75
N PHE A 32 -16.51 1.32 -2.25
CA PHE A 32 -17.67 1.47 -1.37
C PHE A 32 -17.28 2.24 -0.10
N PHE A 33 -16.17 1.86 0.53
CA PHE A 33 -15.69 2.48 1.75
C PHE A 33 -15.23 3.93 1.53
N ALA A 34 -14.59 4.22 0.39
CA ALA A 34 -14.22 5.57 0.00
C ALA A 34 -15.45 6.46 -0.25
N GLY A 35 -16.47 5.94 -0.94
CA GLY A 35 -17.76 6.61 -1.11
C GLY A 35 -18.45 6.90 0.22
N PHE A 36 -18.45 5.93 1.13
CA PHE A 36 -18.99 6.08 2.48
C PHE A 36 -18.24 7.15 3.28
N ILE A 37 -16.92 7.09 3.29
CA ILE A 37 -16.06 8.10 3.94
C ILE A 37 -16.36 9.49 3.38
N SER A 38 -16.49 9.64 2.06
CA SER A 38 -16.80 10.92 1.40
C SER A 38 -18.11 11.55 1.88
N ILE A 39 -19.08 10.73 2.33
CA ILE A 39 -20.35 11.21 2.87
C ILE A 39 -20.20 11.72 4.31
N PHE A 40 -19.40 11.03 5.12
CA PHE A 40 -19.27 11.26 6.56
C PHE A 40 -18.13 12.21 6.91
N ILE A 41 -17.08 12.26 6.10
CA ILE A 41 -15.96 13.18 6.34
C ILE A 41 -16.34 14.59 5.87
N ASP A 42 -16.61 15.45 6.84
CA ASP A 42 -16.70 16.88 6.63
C ASP A 42 -15.27 17.43 6.46
N SER A 43 -15.03 18.14 5.35
CA SER A 43 -13.74 18.81 5.09
C SER A 43 -13.26 19.67 6.26
N ARG A 44 -14.20 20.22 7.04
CA ARG A 44 -13.88 20.98 8.26
C ARG A 44 -13.24 20.12 9.34
N LEU A 45 -13.70 18.87 9.49
CA LEU A 45 -13.11 17.92 10.45
C LEU A 45 -11.72 17.47 9.99
N VAL A 46 -11.55 17.25 8.69
CA VAL A 46 -10.23 16.89 8.11
C VAL A 46 -9.24 18.02 8.34
N VAL A 47 -9.58 19.25 7.96
CA VAL A 47 -8.72 20.42 8.16
C VAL A 47 -8.38 20.61 9.63
N LYS A 48 -9.35 20.48 10.54
CA LYS A 48 -9.16 20.68 11.98
C LYS A 48 -8.24 19.62 12.61
N HIS A 49 -8.29 18.37 12.16
CA HIS A 49 -7.59 17.25 12.83
C HIS A 49 -6.31 16.83 12.12
N ILE A 50 -6.27 16.89 10.79
CA ILE A 50 -5.15 16.39 9.97
C ILE A 50 -4.69 17.39 8.89
N GLY A 51 -5.25 18.61 8.86
CA GLY A 51 -4.88 19.66 7.90
C GLY A 51 -3.60 20.38 8.26
N GLU A 52 -3.29 20.51 9.56
CA GLU A 52 -2.12 21.24 10.02
C GLU A 52 -0.82 20.44 9.81
N LYS A 53 0.27 21.16 9.55
CA LYS A 53 1.62 20.58 9.50
C LYS A 53 2.16 20.37 10.93
N SER A 54 1.46 19.55 11.72
CA SER A 54 1.84 19.26 13.11
C SER A 54 2.05 17.75 13.31
N PHE A 55 2.88 17.40 14.27
CA PHE A 55 3.04 16.00 14.68
C PHE A 55 1.74 15.36 15.13
N SER A 56 0.88 16.14 15.80
CA SER A 56 -0.45 15.69 16.24
C SER A 56 -1.36 15.27 15.07
N SER A 57 -1.30 16.00 13.96
CA SER A 57 -2.05 15.67 12.74
C SER A 57 -1.58 14.37 12.12
N ILE A 58 -0.26 14.18 12.04
CA ILE A 58 0.35 12.95 11.53
C ILE A 58 0.01 11.77 12.43
N PHE A 59 0.13 11.92 13.75
CA PHE A 59 -0.19 10.89 14.72
C PHE A 59 -1.64 10.43 14.61
N LYS A 60 -2.58 11.36 14.50
CA LYS A 60 -3.99 11.05 14.28
C LYS A 60 -4.20 10.31 12.96
N SER A 61 -3.57 10.78 11.89
CA SER A 61 -3.67 10.15 10.57
C SER A 61 -3.14 8.71 10.59
N THR A 62 -2.03 8.46 11.30
CA THR A 62 -1.46 7.11 11.46
C THR A 62 -2.39 6.21 12.27
N ILE A 63 -2.91 6.69 13.42
CA ILE A 63 -3.83 5.92 14.26
C ILE A 63 -5.11 5.56 13.51
N PHE A 64 -5.63 6.46 12.66
CA PHE A 64 -6.78 6.16 11.82
C PHE A 64 -6.43 5.21 10.68
N GLY A 65 -5.21 5.31 10.14
CA GLY A 65 -4.73 4.48 9.03
C GLY A 65 -4.53 3.01 9.43
N VAL A 66 -3.90 2.75 10.58
CA VAL A 66 -3.56 1.38 11.04
C VAL A 66 -4.77 0.45 11.15
N PRO A 67 -5.89 0.81 11.80
CA PRO A 67 -7.06 -0.04 11.87
C PRO A 67 -7.98 0.03 10.64
N ALA A 68 -7.69 0.90 9.67
CA ALA A 68 -8.55 1.06 8.50
C ALA A 68 -8.51 -0.21 7.63
N PRO A 69 -9.66 -0.85 7.36
CA PRO A 69 -9.71 -2.08 6.57
C PRO A 69 -9.64 -1.77 5.06
N LEU A 70 -8.56 -1.11 4.63
CA LEU A 70 -8.36 -0.69 3.26
C LEU A 70 -7.14 -1.38 2.65
N CYS A 71 -7.37 -2.04 1.52
CA CYS A 71 -6.27 -2.56 0.70
C CYS A 71 -5.50 -1.41 0.00
N SER A 72 -4.37 -1.73 -0.60
CA SER A 72 -3.55 -0.77 -1.34
C SER A 72 -4.32 -0.04 -2.46
N CYS A 73 -5.30 -0.70 -3.08
CA CYS A 73 -6.16 -0.06 -4.10
C CYS A 73 -7.20 0.88 -3.49
N GLY A 74 -7.74 0.55 -2.31
CA GLY A 74 -8.75 1.36 -1.64
C GLY A 74 -8.17 2.56 -0.89
N VAL A 75 -6.92 2.47 -0.43
CA VAL A 75 -6.28 3.56 0.30
C VAL A 75 -6.00 4.78 -0.57
N ILE A 76 -5.70 4.57 -1.85
CA ILE A 76 -5.37 5.63 -2.81
C ILE A 76 -6.49 6.65 -2.95
N PRO A 77 -7.73 6.25 -3.30
CA PRO A 77 -8.85 7.18 -3.41
C PRO A 77 -9.19 7.89 -2.10
N VAL A 78 -9.07 7.18 -0.98
CA VAL A 78 -9.30 7.81 0.33
C VAL A 78 -8.24 8.85 0.62
N ALA A 79 -6.98 8.58 0.32
CA ALA A 79 -5.89 9.55 0.47
C ALA A 79 -6.06 10.76 -0.45
N ALA A 80 -6.54 10.56 -1.68
CA ALA A 80 -6.90 11.64 -2.60
C ALA A 80 -7.99 12.54 -2.00
N THR A 81 -9.09 11.94 -1.54
CA THR A 81 -10.21 12.65 -0.90
C THR A 81 -9.75 13.41 0.35
N LEU A 82 -8.91 12.81 1.19
CA LEU A 82 -8.34 13.47 2.36
C LEU A 82 -7.50 14.69 1.95
N ARG A 83 -6.67 14.55 0.93
CA ARG A 83 -5.83 15.64 0.42
C ARG A 83 -6.67 16.78 -0.18
N GLU A 84 -7.66 16.45 -1.00
CA GLU A 84 -8.62 17.41 -1.56
C GLU A 84 -9.45 18.11 -0.47
N SER A 85 -9.75 17.40 0.62
CA SER A 85 -10.44 17.93 1.79
C SER A 85 -9.53 18.79 2.69
N GLY A 86 -8.25 18.95 2.36
CA GLY A 86 -7.33 19.85 3.05
C GLY A 86 -6.37 19.18 4.03
N ALA A 87 -6.20 17.85 4.00
CA ALA A 87 -5.16 17.17 4.79
C ALA A 87 -3.76 17.63 4.37
N SER A 88 -2.82 17.73 5.32
CA SER A 88 -1.42 18.04 5.02
C SER A 88 -0.77 16.90 4.22
N LYS A 89 0.28 17.21 3.45
CA LYS A 89 1.02 16.18 2.70
C LYS A 89 1.58 15.10 3.60
N GLY A 90 2.13 15.48 4.75
CA GLY A 90 2.65 14.53 5.72
C GLY A 90 1.57 13.62 6.32
N SER A 91 0.40 14.17 6.67
CA SER A 91 -0.73 13.36 7.14
C SER A 91 -1.23 12.39 6.06
N THR A 92 -1.28 12.83 4.80
CA THR A 92 -1.67 11.98 3.68
C THR A 92 -0.65 10.87 3.42
N VAL A 93 0.64 11.18 3.46
CA VAL A 93 1.72 10.17 3.33
C VAL A 93 1.70 9.19 4.50
N SER A 94 1.52 9.67 5.72
CA SER A 94 1.38 8.81 6.89
C SER A 94 0.25 7.79 6.74
N PHE A 95 -0.91 8.24 6.25
CA PHE A 95 -2.05 7.36 5.95
C PHE A 95 -1.74 6.36 4.84
N LEU A 96 -1.13 6.81 3.73
CA LEU A 96 -0.74 5.96 2.60
C LEU A 96 0.28 4.88 2.99
N VAL A 97 1.18 5.17 3.94
CA VAL A 97 2.20 4.22 4.42
C VAL A 97 1.60 3.22 5.40
N SER A 98 0.85 3.68 6.39
CA SER A 98 0.39 2.84 7.49
C SER A 98 -0.76 1.89 7.10
N THR A 99 -1.71 2.36 6.29
CA THR A 99 -2.97 1.64 6.05
C THR A 99 -2.81 0.34 5.25
N PRO A 100 -2.10 0.29 4.10
CA PRO A 100 -2.09 -0.92 3.26
C PRO A 100 -1.32 -2.09 3.86
N GLN A 101 -0.56 -1.85 4.92
CA GLN A 101 0.26 -2.88 5.58
C GLN A 101 -0.46 -3.61 6.73
N THR A 102 -1.57 -3.05 7.23
CA THR A 102 -2.19 -3.42 8.50
C THR A 102 -3.67 -3.83 8.39
N GLY A 103 -4.10 -4.29 7.22
CA GLY A 103 -5.44 -4.87 7.06
C GLY A 103 -5.68 -6.02 8.05
N VAL A 104 -6.86 -6.07 8.67
CA VAL A 104 -7.23 -7.09 9.67
C VAL A 104 -7.12 -8.50 9.09
N ASP A 105 -7.54 -8.69 7.87
CA ASP A 105 -7.40 -9.92 7.07
C ASP A 105 -5.94 -10.33 6.92
N SER A 106 -5.07 -9.37 6.58
CA SER A 106 -3.64 -9.57 6.44
C SER A 106 -2.97 -9.94 7.77
N ILE A 107 -3.38 -9.32 8.88
CA ILE A 107 -2.83 -9.64 10.22
C ILE A 107 -3.21 -11.06 10.64
N ILE A 108 -4.47 -11.45 10.46
CA ILE A 108 -4.95 -12.80 10.79
C ILE A 108 -4.21 -13.85 9.95
N LEU A 109 -4.07 -13.62 8.66
CA LEU A 109 -3.35 -14.53 7.77
C LEU A 109 -1.86 -14.61 8.11
N THR A 110 -1.24 -13.47 8.45
CA THR A 110 0.16 -13.43 8.91
C THR A 110 0.32 -14.25 10.21
N TYR A 111 -0.61 -14.12 11.14
CA TYR A 111 -0.58 -14.91 12.37
C TYR A 111 -0.64 -16.42 12.09
N GLY A 112 -1.53 -16.83 11.19
CA GLY A 112 -1.70 -18.25 10.85
C GLY A 112 -0.52 -18.85 10.05
N MET A 113 0.12 -18.08 9.19
CA MET A 113 1.15 -18.58 8.26
C MET A 113 2.59 -18.29 8.69
N LEU A 114 2.85 -17.09 9.21
CA LEU A 114 4.19 -16.62 9.58
C LEU A 114 4.38 -16.53 11.10
N GLY A 115 3.33 -16.75 11.86
CA GLY A 115 3.36 -16.78 13.31
C GLY A 115 3.14 -15.43 14.00
N PRO A 116 3.05 -15.46 15.36
CA PRO A 116 2.68 -14.29 16.16
C PRO A 116 3.70 -13.14 16.10
N ALA A 117 4.97 -13.46 15.95
CA ALA A 117 6.04 -12.46 15.89
C ALA A 117 5.84 -11.51 14.70
N PHE A 118 5.64 -12.04 13.50
CA PHE A 118 5.35 -11.23 12.31
C PHE A 118 4.01 -10.48 12.44
N ALA A 119 2.98 -11.12 12.99
CA ALA A 119 1.66 -10.53 13.14
C ALA A 119 1.64 -9.30 14.06
N ILE A 120 2.51 -9.27 15.08
CA ILE A 120 2.66 -8.11 15.97
C ILE A 120 3.64 -7.09 15.39
N PHE A 121 4.74 -7.55 14.80
CA PHE A 121 5.78 -6.66 14.28
C PHE A 121 5.31 -5.82 13.09
N ARG A 122 4.50 -6.39 12.19
CA ARG A 122 3.96 -5.68 11.02
C ARG A 122 3.17 -4.41 11.37
N PRO A 123 2.15 -4.43 12.24
CA PRO A 123 1.43 -3.23 12.64
C PRO A 123 2.29 -2.19 13.34
N LEU A 124 3.24 -2.64 14.18
CA LEU A 124 4.17 -1.74 14.83
C LEU A 124 5.08 -1.04 13.82
N ALA A 125 5.67 -1.80 12.91
CA ALA A 125 6.52 -1.24 11.85
C ALA A 125 5.73 -0.28 10.94
N ALA A 126 4.50 -0.62 10.57
CA ALA A 126 3.62 0.25 9.78
C ALA A 126 3.29 1.55 10.52
N PHE A 127 2.98 1.46 11.82
CA PHE A 127 2.71 2.63 12.66
C PHE A 127 3.91 3.58 12.71
N PHE A 128 5.10 3.07 13.07
CA PHE A 128 6.30 3.88 13.14
C PHE A 128 6.72 4.42 11.78
N SER A 129 6.58 3.61 10.72
CA SER A 129 6.88 4.05 9.36
C SER A 129 5.96 5.17 8.90
N GLY A 130 4.67 5.09 9.22
CA GLY A 130 3.71 6.14 8.96
C GLY A 130 4.08 7.45 9.68
N LEU A 131 4.42 7.37 10.97
CA LEU A 131 4.85 8.53 11.77
C LEU A 131 6.12 9.17 11.22
N ILE A 132 7.15 8.37 10.98
CA ILE A 132 8.46 8.85 10.51
C ILE A 132 8.30 9.47 9.11
N SER A 133 7.65 8.77 8.18
CA SER A 133 7.47 9.26 6.81
C SER A 133 6.65 10.56 6.77
N GLY A 134 5.54 10.60 7.52
CA GLY A 134 4.70 11.79 7.60
C GLY A 134 5.44 12.99 8.20
N THR A 135 6.23 12.77 9.25
CA THR A 135 6.99 13.83 9.92
C THR A 135 8.08 14.39 9.01
N ILE A 136 8.83 13.52 8.33
CA ILE A 136 9.89 13.94 7.41
C ILE A 136 9.28 14.70 6.23
N VAL A 137 8.20 14.20 5.63
CA VAL A 137 7.53 14.90 4.52
C VAL A 137 7.03 16.28 4.94
N ASN A 138 6.43 16.40 6.13
CA ASN A 138 6.00 17.72 6.63
C ASN A 138 7.18 18.67 6.89
N ALA A 139 8.33 18.15 7.35
CA ALA A 139 9.52 18.96 7.60
C ALA A 139 10.16 19.51 6.31
N PHE A 140 10.07 18.75 5.22
CA PHE A 140 10.64 19.14 3.92
C PHE A 140 9.61 19.72 2.94
N ASP A 141 8.37 19.94 3.39
CA ASP A 141 7.33 20.55 2.58
C ASP A 141 7.41 22.08 2.67
N ASP A 142 7.93 22.70 1.61
CA ASP A 142 8.10 24.15 1.50
C ASP A 142 6.78 24.90 1.19
N GLU A 143 5.68 24.21 0.96
CA GLU A 143 4.40 24.86 0.73
C GLU A 143 3.92 25.56 2.01
N THR A 144 4.07 26.87 2.04
CA THR A 144 3.35 27.73 3.00
C THR A 144 1.85 27.55 2.80
N HIS A 145 1.08 27.52 3.88
CA HIS A 145 -0.35 27.20 4.01
C HIS A 145 -1.33 27.99 3.12
N HIS A 146 -0.96 28.38 1.91
CA HIS A 146 -1.91 28.82 0.90
C HIS A 146 -2.44 27.64 0.07
N HIS A 147 -2.93 26.60 0.76
CA HIS A 147 -3.95 25.83 0.10
C HIS A 147 -5.13 26.79 -0.03
N ASN A 148 -5.35 27.30 -1.24
CA ASN A 148 -6.67 27.76 -1.60
C ASN A 148 -7.61 26.70 -1.08
N LEU A 149 -8.34 27.01 -0.01
CA LEU A 149 -9.48 26.22 0.44
C LEU A 149 -10.19 25.79 -0.84
N PRO A 150 -10.49 24.52 -1.06
CA PRO A 150 -11.14 24.08 -2.27
C PRO A 150 -12.26 25.07 -2.55
N ASN A 151 -12.23 25.63 -3.75
CA ASN A 151 -13.07 26.75 -4.16
C ASN A 151 -14.48 26.48 -3.61
N LYS A 152 -15.02 27.37 -2.81
CA LYS A 152 -16.30 27.23 -2.10
C LYS A 152 -17.46 26.71 -2.97
N SER A 153 -17.28 26.74 -4.29
CA SER A 153 -18.23 26.23 -5.27
C SER A 153 -18.42 24.70 -5.26
N ASN A 154 -17.50 23.92 -4.65
CA ASN A 154 -17.63 22.44 -4.55
C ASN A 154 -17.87 21.95 -3.11
N LEU A 155 -17.88 22.83 -2.12
CA LEU A 155 -18.37 22.50 -0.79
C LEU A 155 -19.90 22.52 -0.86
N LYS A 156 -20.48 21.39 -1.25
CA LYS A 156 -21.92 21.20 -1.13
C LYS A 156 -22.32 21.48 0.30
N GLU A 157 -23.14 22.53 0.46
CA GLU A 157 -23.64 22.98 1.75
C GLU A 157 -24.35 21.83 2.47
N LYS A 158 -24.19 21.81 3.79
CA LYS A 158 -24.75 20.85 4.75
C LYS A 158 -26.28 20.71 4.73
N ASN A 159 -26.97 21.37 3.79
CA ASN A 159 -28.43 21.41 3.69
C ASN A 159 -29.02 20.45 2.65
N GLU A 160 -28.19 19.63 1.97
CA GLU A 160 -28.75 18.61 1.09
C GLU A 160 -29.36 17.46 1.90
N PRO A 161 -30.55 16.97 1.52
CA PRO A 161 -31.18 15.83 2.17
C PRO A 161 -30.26 14.60 2.13
N PHE A 162 -30.29 13.78 3.17
CA PHE A 162 -29.42 12.62 3.35
C PHE A 162 -29.38 11.70 2.11
N LYS A 163 -30.50 11.60 1.36
CA LYS A 163 -30.57 10.83 0.12
C LYS A 163 -29.65 11.37 -0.98
N ASP A 164 -29.58 12.68 -1.14
CA ASP A 164 -28.75 13.31 -2.19
C ASP A 164 -27.26 13.23 -1.84
N ARG A 165 -26.92 13.30 -0.55
CA ARG A 165 -25.57 13.05 -0.05
C ARG A 165 -25.15 11.61 -0.26
N LEU A 166 -26.03 10.65 0.02
CA LEU A 166 -25.77 9.24 -0.18
C LEU A 166 -25.57 8.93 -1.68
N LEU A 167 -26.44 9.46 -2.53
CA LEU A 167 -26.36 9.27 -3.98
C LEU A 167 -25.07 9.92 -4.55
N SER A 168 -24.71 11.09 -4.05
CA SER A 168 -23.47 11.78 -4.44
C SER A 168 -22.22 11.00 -4.00
N GLY A 169 -22.20 10.42 -2.80
CA GLY A 169 -21.10 9.59 -2.32
C GLY A 169 -20.97 8.28 -3.10
N LEU A 170 -22.10 7.61 -3.39
CA LEU A 170 -22.11 6.42 -4.24
C LEU A 170 -21.65 6.76 -5.68
N LYS A 171 -22.14 7.85 -6.25
CA LYS A 171 -21.70 8.32 -7.57
C LYS A 171 -20.21 8.64 -7.59
N TYR A 172 -19.69 9.28 -6.54
CA TYR A 172 -18.27 9.51 -6.40
C TYR A 172 -17.48 8.21 -6.34
N GLY A 173 -17.87 7.27 -5.44
CA GLY A 173 -17.19 6.01 -5.24
C GLY A 173 -17.23 5.07 -6.44
N PHE A 174 -18.35 5.01 -7.19
CA PHE A 174 -18.52 4.04 -8.27
C PHE A 174 -18.37 4.61 -9.69
N ILE A 175 -18.40 5.92 -9.88
CA ILE A 175 -18.29 6.55 -11.21
C ILE A 175 -17.03 7.42 -11.31
N ASN A 176 -16.84 8.38 -10.40
CA ASN A 176 -15.73 9.31 -10.52
C ASN A 176 -14.40 8.63 -10.18
N LEU A 177 -14.38 7.92 -9.05
CA LEU A 177 -13.19 7.25 -8.53
C LEU A 177 -12.63 6.17 -9.46
N PRO A 178 -13.45 5.25 -10.03
CA PRO A 178 -12.97 4.31 -11.04
C PRO A 178 -12.38 4.99 -12.27
N GLY A 179 -12.98 6.12 -12.71
CA GLY A 179 -12.47 6.90 -13.83
C GLY A 179 -11.06 7.43 -13.59
N ASP A 180 -10.79 7.91 -12.38
CA ASP A 180 -9.50 8.50 -12.01
C ASP A 180 -8.41 7.43 -11.79
N ILE A 181 -8.79 6.23 -11.35
CA ILE A 181 -7.86 5.16 -10.99
C ILE A 181 -7.71 4.11 -12.10
N ALA A 182 -8.67 3.99 -13.04
CA ALA A 182 -8.67 2.94 -14.05
C ALA A 182 -7.37 2.88 -14.87
N ILE A 183 -6.88 4.02 -15.34
CA ILE A 183 -5.66 4.07 -16.16
C ILE A 183 -4.42 3.67 -15.35
N PRO A 184 -4.15 4.26 -14.16
CA PRO A 184 -3.05 3.82 -13.31
C PRO A 184 -3.16 2.35 -12.89
N LEU A 185 -4.37 1.85 -12.63
CA LEU A 185 -4.60 0.46 -12.26
C LEU A 185 -4.24 -0.50 -13.39
N VAL A 186 -4.74 -0.24 -14.61
CA VAL A 186 -4.42 -1.07 -15.78
C VAL A 186 -2.94 -1.04 -16.10
N GLN A 187 -2.29 0.12 -16.01
CA GLN A 187 -0.84 0.23 -16.17
C GLN A 187 -0.08 -0.56 -15.12
N GLY A 188 -0.51 -0.49 -13.85
CA GLY A 188 0.08 -1.26 -12.76
C GLY A 188 -0.08 -2.78 -12.94
N LEU A 189 -1.27 -3.25 -13.33
CA LEU A 189 -1.52 -4.66 -13.64
C LEU A 189 -0.69 -5.15 -14.83
N PHE A 190 -0.56 -4.32 -15.87
CA PHE A 190 0.28 -4.65 -17.04
C PHE A 190 1.75 -4.85 -16.64
N VAL A 191 2.29 -3.92 -15.85
CA VAL A 191 3.68 -4.01 -15.34
C VAL A 191 3.84 -5.23 -14.44
N ALA A 192 2.88 -5.50 -13.56
CA ALA A 192 2.90 -6.66 -12.67
C ALA A 192 2.88 -7.99 -13.43
N ALA A 193 2.01 -8.13 -14.42
CA ALA A 193 1.94 -9.32 -15.25
C ALA A 193 3.24 -9.54 -16.06
N MET A 194 3.84 -8.47 -16.57
CA MET A 194 5.15 -8.54 -17.21
C MET A 194 6.23 -9.06 -16.28
N ILE A 195 6.29 -8.53 -15.06
CA ILE A 195 7.28 -8.94 -14.05
C ILE A 195 7.06 -10.40 -13.62
N SER A 196 5.80 -10.81 -13.39
CA SER A 196 5.47 -12.20 -13.01
C SER A 196 5.99 -13.23 -14.03
N ILE A 197 5.95 -12.89 -15.31
CA ILE A 197 6.43 -13.77 -16.37
C ILE A 197 7.96 -13.82 -16.44
N PHE A 198 8.64 -12.68 -16.25
CA PHE A 198 10.10 -12.59 -16.40
C PHE A 198 10.89 -12.91 -15.14
N LEU A 199 10.27 -12.76 -13.97
CA LEU A 199 10.91 -12.99 -12.66
C LEU A 199 10.12 -14.02 -11.83
N PRO A 200 10.25 -15.33 -12.12
CA PRO A 200 9.63 -16.33 -11.27
C PRO A 200 10.27 -16.31 -9.86
N PRO A 201 9.49 -16.50 -8.79
CA PRO A 201 9.97 -16.47 -7.39
C PRO A 201 11.16 -17.42 -7.14
N ASP A 202 11.24 -18.51 -7.89
CA ASP A 202 12.30 -19.50 -7.78
C ASP A 202 13.69 -18.96 -8.17
N PHE A 203 13.74 -18.10 -9.20
CA PHE A 203 14.99 -17.47 -9.63
C PHE A 203 15.57 -16.54 -8.54
N VAL A 204 14.68 -15.84 -7.84
CA VAL A 204 15.05 -14.93 -6.75
C VAL A 204 15.65 -15.71 -5.57
N ALA A 205 15.02 -16.84 -5.20
CA ALA A 205 15.50 -17.67 -4.09
C ALA A 205 16.87 -18.29 -4.37
N GLU A 206 17.13 -18.73 -5.59
CA GLU A 206 18.38 -19.41 -5.94
C GLU A 206 19.61 -18.47 -5.96
N TYR A 207 19.45 -17.26 -6.48
CA TYR A 207 20.57 -16.32 -6.66
C TYR A 207 20.85 -15.42 -5.44
N PHE A 208 19.86 -15.17 -4.57
CA PHE A 208 19.96 -14.14 -3.52
C PHE A 208 20.13 -14.70 -2.09
N VAL A 209 20.13 -16.02 -1.91
CA VAL A 209 20.39 -16.65 -0.61
C VAL A 209 21.87 -16.48 -0.15
N SER A 210 22.79 -16.21 -1.09
CA SER A 210 24.23 -16.17 -0.80
C SER A 210 24.67 -14.99 0.08
N SER A 211 23.91 -13.90 0.13
CA SER A 211 24.25 -12.69 0.89
C SER A 211 23.01 -12.00 1.40
N GLN A 212 22.93 -11.79 2.71
CA GLN A 212 21.80 -11.14 3.38
C GLN A 212 21.51 -9.74 2.81
N TYR A 213 22.54 -8.92 2.62
CA TYR A 213 22.36 -7.56 2.07
C TYR A 213 21.88 -7.57 0.61
N LEU A 214 22.36 -8.53 -0.17
CA LEU A 214 21.91 -8.70 -1.55
C LEU A 214 20.45 -9.14 -1.59
N ALA A 215 20.02 -10.03 -0.68
CA ALA A 215 18.64 -10.42 -0.52
C ALA A 215 17.73 -9.22 -0.16
N TYR A 216 18.16 -8.35 0.73
CA TYR A 216 17.40 -7.13 1.09
C TYR A 216 17.19 -6.22 -0.12
N PHE A 217 18.27 -5.95 -0.85
CA PHE A 217 18.20 -5.09 -2.04
C PHE A 217 17.34 -5.71 -3.14
N ALA A 218 17.48 -7.01 -3.38
CA ALA A 218 16.70 -7.73 -4.36
C ALA A 218 15.21 -7.75 -4.00
N MET A 219 14.86 -8.06 -2.75
CA MET A 219 13.48 -8.06 -2.28
C MET A 219 12.85 -6.67 -2.40
N LEU A 220 13.61 -5.62 -2.10
CA LEU A 220 13.16 -4.25 -2.30
C LEU A 220 12.93 -3.94 -3.78
N LEU A 221 13.90 -4.26 -4.64
CA LEU A 221 13.80 -3.97 -6.08
C LEU A 221 12.63 -4.69 -6.74
N ILE A 222 12.35 -5.92 -6.32
CA ILE A 222 11.23 -6.72 -6.85
C ILE A 222 9.91 -6.20 -6.30
N SER A 223 9.84 -5.85 -5.02
CA SER A 223 8.60 -5.41 -4.37
C SER A 223 8.10 -4.06 -4.89
N LEU A 224 9.00 -3.13 -5.24
CA LEU A 224 8.64 -1.79 -5.66
C LEU A 224 7.69 -1.75 -6.89
N PRO A 225 7.97 -2.47 -8.00
CA PRO A 225 7.09 -2.47 -9.15
C PRO A 225 5.98 -3.53 -9.09
N MET A 226 6.10 -4.54 -8.19
CA MET A 226 5.10 -5.60 -8.11
C MET A 226 3.78 -5.08 -7.56
N TYR A 227 2.70 -5.46 -8.24
CA TYR A 227 1.34 -5.19 -7.79
C TYR A 227 0.85 -6.35 -6.91
N VAL A 228 1.33 -6.40 -5.67
CA VAL A 228 0.95 -7.46 -4.73
C VAL A 228 0.25 -6.84 -3.53
N CYS A 229 -0.96 -7.34 -3.21
CA CYS A 229 -1.66 -6.92 -2.01
C CYS A 229 -1.05 -7.55 -0.75
N ALA A 230 -1.33 -6.95 0.40
CA ALA A 230 -0.79 -7.41 1.68
C ALA A 230 -1.16 -8.87 1.99
N THR A 231 -2.31 -9.35 1.54
CA THR A 231 -2.81 -10.71 1.77
C THR A 231 -2.13 -11.71 0.83
N ALA A 232 -2.06 -11.40 -0.48
CA ALA A 232 -1.43 -12.27 -1.47
C ALA A 232 0.10 -12.38 -1.28
N SER A 233 0.74 -11.38 -0.69
CA SER A 233 2.17 -11.41 -0.39
C SER A 233 2.56 -12.43 0.69
N ILE A 234 1.64 -12.84 1.58
CA ILE A 234 1.95 -13.72 2.71
C ILE A 234 2.28 -15.16 2.29
N PRO A 235 1.50 -15.83 1.41
CA PRO A 235 1.89 -17.14 0.89
C PRO A 235 3.23 -17.13 0.14
N ILE A 236 3.49 -16.06 -0.64
CA ILE A 236 4.77 -15.87 -1.34
C ILE A 236 5.90 -15.74 -0.32
N ALA A 237 5.69 -14.95 0.73
CA ALA A 237 6.62 -14.77 1.83
C ALA A 237 6.97 -16.10 2.50
N LEU A 238 5.97 -16.92 2.81
CA LEU A 238 6.18 -18.25 3.41
C LEU A 238 6.97 -19.17 2.48
N ALA A 239 6.64 -19.19 1.19
CA ALA A 239 7.37 -19.99 0.20
C ALA A 239 8.84 -19.56 0.08
N LEU A 240 9.13 -18.25 0.11
CA LEU A 240 10.49 -17.71 0.07
C LEU A 240 11.28 -18.08 1.35
N MET A 241 10.64 -17.99 2.53
CA MET A 241 11.26 -18.42 3.79
C MET A 241 11.55 -19.94 3.76
N GLY A 242 10.65 -20.76 3.20
CA GLY A 242 10.87 -22.18 3.01
C GLY A 242 12.07 -22.52 2.09
N LYS A 243 12.47 -21.60 1.22
CA LYS A 243 13.66 -21.69 0.36
C LYS A 243 14.93 -21.09 0.97
N GLY A 244 14.87 -20.62 2.23
CA GLY A 244 16.03 -20.12 2.97
C GLY A 244 16.26 -18.60 2.88
N VAL A 245 15.30 -17.84 2.36
CA VAL A 245 15.36 -16.38 2.41
C VAL A 245 15.13 -15.93 3.85
N THR A 246 15.93 -14.96 4.33
CA THR A 246 15.88 -14.49 5.72
C THR A 246 14.54 -13.82 6.04
N ALA A 247 14.14 -13.87 7.32
CA ALA A 247 12.90 -13.26 7.80
C ALA A 247 12.85 -11.76 7.51
N GLY A 248 13.98 -11.05 7.66
CA GLY A 248 14.08 -9.64 7.35
C GLY A 248 13.94 -9.32 5.87
N ALA A 249 14.54 -10.13 4.98
CA ALA A 249 14.39 -9.95 3.54
C ALA A 249 12.92 -10.14 3.10
N VAL A 250 12.25 -11.14 3.65
CA VAL A 250 10.83 -11.39 3.44
C VAL A 250 9.98 -10.24 4.02
N PHE A 251 10.35 -9.70 5.17
CA PHE A 251 9.66 -8.56 5.76
C PHE A 251 9.76 -7.31 4.89
N ILE A 252 10.92 -7.06 4.25
CA ILE A 252 11.08 -5.95 3.28
C ILE A 252 10.07 -6.09 2.14
N PHE A 253 9.90 -7.30 1.60
CA PHE A 253 8.89 -7.58 0.57
C PHE A 253 7.47 -7.33 1.07
N LEU A 254 7.12 -7.80 2.26
CA LEU A 254 5.80 -7.63 2.87
C LEU A 254 5.46 -6.18 3.20
N MET A 255 6.46 -5.36 3.48
CA MET A 255 6.28 -3.96 3.82
C MET A 255 6.27 -3.05 2.60
N ALA A 256 7.24 -3.19 1.71
CA ALA A 256 7.38 -2.33 0.54
C ALA A 256 6.31 -2.65 -0.52
N GLY A 257 6.03 -3.92 -0.83
CA GLY A 257 5.12 -4.33 -1.90
C GLY A 257 3.73 -3.70 -1.83
N PRO A 258 2.99 -3.86 -0.75
CA PRO A 258 1.65 -3.27 -0.63
C PRO A 258 1.63 -1.74 -0.65
N ALA A 259 2.71 -1.11 -0.20
CA ALA A 259 2.79 0.34 -0.10
C ALA A 259 3.23 1.02 -1.41
N THR A 260 4.03 0.37 -2.25
CA THR A 260 4.74 1.00 -3.38
C THR A 260 4.44 0.39 -4.75
N ASN A 261 3.25 -0.11 -4.99
CA ASN A 261 2.88 -0.59 -6.32
C ASN A 261 2.86 0.55 -7.38
N ALA A 262 2.97 0.20 -8.66
CA ALA A 262 3.05 1.16 -9.76
C ALA A 262 1.88 2.16 -9.77
N SER A 263 0.66 1.70 -9.44
CA SER A 263 -0.52 2.56 -9.36
C SER A 263 -0.41 3.57 -8.22
N SER A 264 0.03 3.14 -7.03
CA SER A 264 0.24 4.03 -5.87
C SER A 264 1.26 5.13 -6.17
N ILE A 265 2.33 4.78 -6.89
CA ILE A 265 3.38 5.74 -7.28
C ILE A 265 2.83 6.81 -8.22
N ILE A 266 2.08 6.41 -9.26
CA ILE A 266 1.50 7.35 -10.23
C ILE A 266 0.50 8.28 -9.53
N VAL A 267 -0.37 7.74 -8.70
CA VAL A 267 -1.38 8.53 -8.00
C VAL A 267 -0.76 9.42 -6.93
N ALA A 268 0.22 8.92 -6.17
CA ALA A 268 0.98 9.75 -5.22
C ALA A 268 1.66 10.93 -5.92
N LYS A 269 2.23 10.72 -7.12
CA LYS A 269 2.77 11.82 -7.95
C LYS A 269 1.72 12.86 -8.28
N ASN A 270 0.54 12.43 -8.68
CA ASN A 270 -0.55 13.33 -9.10
C ASN A 270 -1.14 14.12 -7.92
N ILE A 271 -1.27 13.50 -6.75
CA ILE A 271 -1.91 14.09 -5.57
C ILE A 271 -0.93 14.91 -4.71
N LEU A 272 0.27 14.39 -4.51
CA LEU A 272 1.26 14.95 -3.58
C LEU A 272 2.37 15.74 -4.30
N GLY A 273 2.51 15.54 -5.60
CA GLY A 273 3.57 16.12 -6.41
C GLY A 273 4.83 15.24 -6.46
N THR A 274 5.68 15.53 -7.45
CA THR A 274 6.85 14.71 -7.79
C THR A 274 7.89 14.65 -6.63
N LYS A 275 8.14 15.79 -5.96
CA LYS A 275 9.09 15.88 -4.82
C LYS A 275 8.66 14.94 -3.68
N THR A 276 7.40 15.05 -3.27
CA THR A 276 6.84 14.23 -2.18
C THR A 276 6.76 12.75 -2.55
N MET A 277 6.49 12.43 -3.83
CA MET A 277 6.50 11.05 -4.31
C MET A 277 7.89 10.40 -4.14
N TYR A 278 8.98 11.10 -4.53
CA TYR A 278 10.33 10.57 -4.35
C TYR A 278 10.70 10.42 -2.86
N GLN A 279 10.31 11.39 -2.02
CA GLN A 279 10.48 11.28 -0.57
C GLN A 279 9.75 10.05 0.00
N TYR A 280 8.51 9.84 -0.42
CA TYR A 280 7.71 8.69 -0.04
C TYR A 280 8.39 7.36 -0.40
N LEU A 281 8.87 7.21 -1.65
CA LEU A 281 9.56 6.00 -2.09
C LEU A 281 10.85 5.76 -1.32
N PHE A 282 11.66 6.80 -1.14
CA PHE A 282 12.92 6.71 -0.42
C PHE A 282 12.70 6.33 1.05
N LEU A 283 11.73 6.94 1.70
CA LEU A 283 11.42 6.69 3.11
C LEU A 283 10.88 5.27 3.33
N ILE A 284 9.94 4.82 2.50
CA ILE A 284 9.43 3.45 2.59
C ILE A 284 10.55 2.43 2.36
N SER A 285 11.38 2.64 1.35
CA SER A 285 12.51 1.75 1.05
C SER A 285 13.51 1.69 2.20
N GLY A 286 13.90 2.83 2.74
CA GLY A 286 14.83 2.91 3.87
C GLY A 286 14.25 2.30 5.15
N LEU A 287 12.98 2.57 5.45
CA LEU A 287 12.32 2.02 6.63
C LEU A 287 12.05 0.52 6.50
N ALA A 288 11.75 0.02 5.30
CA ALA A 288 11.62 -1.41 5.05
C ALA A 288 12.94 -2.15 5.33
N ILE A 289 14.07 -1.61 4.85
CA ILE A 289 15.39 -2.18 5.13
C ILE A 289 15.71 -2.10 6.63
N LEU A 290 15.42 -0.97 7.27
CA LEU A 290 15.67 -0.78 8.70
C LEU A 290 14.86 -1.75 9.55
N PHE A 291 13.56 -1.89 9.31
CA PHE A 291 12.73 -2.83 10.07
C PHE A 291 13.01 -4.29 9.69
N GLY A 292 13.35 -4.58 8.45
CA GLY A 292 13.79 -5.91 8.04
C GLY A 292 15.08 -6.33 8.73
N SER A 293 16.09 -5.45 8.78
CA SER A 293 17.34 -5.72 9.48
C SER A 293 17.14 -5.82 11.00
N LEU A 294 16.24 -5.02 11.56
CA LEU A 294 15.87 -5.10 12.96
C LEU A 294 15.20 -6.44 13.28
N LEU A 295 14.35 -6.93 12.40
CA LEU A 295 13.69 -8.23 12.55
C LEU A 295 14.73 -9.38 12.56
N ASP A 296 15.67 -9.39 11.64
CA ASP A 296 16.72 -10.41 11.61
C ASP A 296 17.65 -10.34 12.83
N LEU A 297 17.87 -9.13 13.39
CA LEU A 297 18.72 -8.94 14.56
C LEU A 297 18.06 -9.41 15.85
N PHE A 298 16.78 -9.19 16.03
CA PHE A 298 16.06 -9.49 17.27
C PHE A 298 15.32 -10.83 17.25
N PHE A 299 14.93 -11.29 16.08
CA PHE A 299 14.21 -12.53 15.93
C PHE A 299 15.07 -13.49 15.10
N ASP A 300 15.86 -14.31 15.76
CA ASP A 300 16.46 -15.49 15.18
C ASP A 300 15.34 -16.53 14.97
N ILE A 301 14.43 -16.18 14.01
CA ILE A 301 13.29 -17.00 13.66
C ILE A 301 13.80 -18.10 12.74
N THR A 302 14.46 -19.09 13.32
CA THR A 302 14.57 -20.41 12.73
C THR A 302 13.16 -20.98 12.72
N LEU A 303 12.50 -20.99 11.55
CA LEU A 303 11.30 -21.81 11.38
C LEU A 303 11.66 -23.22 11.85
N PRO A 304 10.92 -23.78 12.83
CA PRO A 304 11.13 -25.17 13.17
C PRO A 304 10.83 -25.99 11.90
N THR A 305 11.86 -26.59 11.33
CA THR A 305 11.81 -27.47 10.15
C THR A 305 10.89 -28.69 10.33
N SER A 306 10.22 -28.80 11.49
CA SER A 306 9.32 -29.89 11.86
C SER A 306 7.94 -29.88 11.19
N HIS A 307 7.55 -28.82 10.46
CA HIS A 307 6.24 -28.79 9.80
C HIS A 307 6.28 -28.99 8.27
N LEU A 308 7.45 -29.19 7.67
CA LEU A 308 7.59 -29.52 6.24
C LEU A 308 7.95 -31.00 5.97
N GLY A 309 7.85 -31.84 6.99
CA GLY A 309 8.03 -33.25 6.85
C GLY A 309 6.69 -34.00 6.84
N HIS A 310 6.38 -34.65 5.74
CA HIS A 310 5.30 -35.62 5.53
C HIS A 310 3.87 -35.09 5.46
N HIS A 311 3.42 -34.75 4.20
CA HIS A 311 2.23 -35.46 3.65
C HIS A 311 2.35 -35.38 2.14
#